data_d54eb2d2ce7a66ef00f9246ca81ecf1d
#
_entry.id   d54eb2d2ce7a66ef00f9246ca81ecf1d
#
_cell.length_a   1.000
_cell.length_b   1.000
_cell.length_c   1.000
_cell.angle_alpha   90.00
_cell.angle_beta   90.00
_cell.angle_gamma   90.00
#
_symmetry.space_group_name_H-M   'P 1'
#
loop_
_entity.id
_entity.type
_entity.pdbx_description
1 polymer ?
#
loop_
_entity_poly.entity_id
_entity_poly.type
_entity_poly.pdbx_seq_one_letter_code
_entity_poly.pdbx_strand_id
1 'polypeptide(L)'
;MILSVRLSRMMNRLRNLITDVPGLTVGNAHDAKVGTGVTTVLFDEPTVASGAVLGGAPANRDFSCLEPDAAVPGIDAVVLSGGSGFGLDAASGVQAFLREQQRGFAVGRTRVPIVPQAIVFDLLNNGDKEWGRYPPYRELGYAAASACSEEFDLGTLGGGYGATTFDLKGGLGSASAVTSSGYVVGSLVIVNAIGSAVIGSGPHFWAAPFEEGEEFGGLGMPQRVTPAMRSIGWKGGPQLSTTIALVATDAALTKAQAKRLAIAAHTGIAKALRLALALYDGDTVIAAATGRQALRNEAVDLIELAAVASDCLARAIARGVYEATALPYDPAHPAWKDKFAPIR
;
A
#
# COMPACT_ATOMS: atom_id res chain seq x y z
N MET A 1 6.91 34.15 -3.41
CA MET A 1 7.88 33.85 -4.49
C MET A 1 8.97 32.86 -4.06
N ILE A 2 9.73 33.05 -2.97
CA ILE A 2 10.79 32.11 -2.53
C ILE A 2 10.22 30.74 -2.12
N LEU A 3 9.08 30.67 -1.44
CA LEU A 3 8.43 29.43 -1.02
C LEU A 3 7.95 28.59 -2.23
N SER A 4 7.38 29.25 -3.27
CA SER A 4 6.90 28.57 -4.47
C SER A 4 8.05 27.96 -5.31
N VAL A 5 9.20 28.63 -5.37
CA VAL A 5 10.40 28.13 -6.07
C VAL A 5 11.01 26.93 -5.33
N ARG A 6 10.96 26.93 -3.99
CA ARG A 6 11.47 25.82 -3.17
C ARG A 6 10.57 24.57 -3.31
N LEU A 7 9.26 24.76 -3.26
CA LEU A 7 8.26 23.69 -3.49
C LEU A 7 8.40 23.09 -4.90
N SER A 8 8.48 23.92 -5.93
CA SER A 8 8.69 23.46 -7.31
C SER A 8 9.99 22.66 -7.48
N ARG A 9 11.08 23.06 -6.81
CA ARG A 9 12.34 22.30 -6.81
C ARG A 9 12.25 20.97 -6.03
N MET A 10 11.45 20.90 -4.98
CA MET A 10 11.20 19.64 -4.25
C MET A 10 10.37 18.69 -5.09
N MET A 11 9.28 19.16 -5.69
CA MET A 11 8.43 18.33 -6.57
C MET A 11 9.21 17.74 -7.75
N ASN A 12 10.11 18.50 -8.37
CA ASN A 12 10.94 18.02 -9.50
C ASN A 12 12.02 16.98 -9.09
N ARG A 13 12.14 16.63 -7.81
CA ARG A 13 13.10 15.65 -7.29
C ARG A 13 12.46 14.40 -6.72
N LEU A 14 11.12 14.32 -6.69
CA LEU A 14 10.42 13.15 -6.18
C LEU A 14 10.57 11.99 -7.16
N ARG A 15 10.81 10.79 -6.62
CA ARG A 15 10.75 9.51 -7.34
C ARG A 15 9.30 9.10 -7.63
N ASN A 16 8.35 9.78 -6.98
CA ASN A 16 6.94 9.40 -6.94
C ASN A 16 6.74 8.00 -6.31
N LEU A 17 7.50 7.75 -5.25
CA LEU A 17 7.46 6.54 -4.42
C LEU A 17 7.29 6.93 -2.95
N ILE A 18 6.79 6.01 -2.12
CA ILE A 18 6.67 6.26 -0.67
C ILE A 18 8.03 6.60 -0.03
N THR A 19 9.12 6.15 -0.62
CA THR A 19 10.50 6.40 -0.19
C THR A 19 10.97 7.85 -0.40
N ASP A 20 10.16 8.70 -1.00
CA ASP A 20 10.38 10.15 -0.96
C ASP A 20 10.17 10.73 0.44
N VAL A 21 9.43 10.01 1.30
CA VAL A 21 9.38 10.29 2.74
C VAL A 21 10.70 9.82 3.37
N PRO A 22 11.51 10.73 3.92
CA PRO A 22 12.82 10.36 4.45
C PRO A 22 12.68 9.50 5.72
N GLY A 23 13.53 8.49 5.83
CA GLY A 23 13.60 7.61 7.00
C GLY A 23 12.90 6.27 6.82
N LEU A 24 12.61 5.87 5.58
CA LEU A 24 12.10 4.54 5.27
C LEU A 24 12.64 4.00 3.94
N THR A 25 12.70 2.67 3.84
CA THR A 25 13.05 1.91 2.64
C THR A 25 12.04 0.80 2.39
N VAL A 26 11.94 0.34 1.14
CA VAL A 26 10.99 -0.71 0.73
C VAL A 26 11.74 -1.86 0.09
N GLY A 27 11.39 -3.09 0.48
CA GLY A 27 11.91 -4.30 -0.14
C GLY A 27 10.82 -5.28 -0.50
N ASN A 28 11.06 -6.02 -1.57
CA ASN A 28 10.10 -6.93 -2.17
C ASN A 28 10.71 -8.31 -2.40
N ALA A 29 9.96 -9.36 -2.08
CA ALA A 29 10.28 -10.73 -2.45
C ALA A 29 9.00 -11.45 -2.89
N HIS A 30 9.10 -12.34 -3.87
CA HIS A 30 7.95 -13.12 -4.36
C HIS A 30 8.39 -14.51 -4.81
N ASP A 31 7.44 -15.42 -4.82
CA ASP A 31 7.58 -16.76 -5.37
C ASP A 31 6.64 -16.91 -6.56
N ALA A 32 7.23 -16.96 -7.75
CA ALA A 32 6.49 -17.03 -9.02
C ALA A 32 5.72 -18.36 -9.18
N LYS A 33 6.23 -19.45 -8.61
CA LYS A 33 5.57 -20.77 -8.64
C LYS A 33 4.33 -20.77 -7.75
N VAL A 34 4.48 -20.27 -6.53
CA VAL A 34 3.37 -20.15 -5.58
C VAL A 34 2.39 -19.03 -6.00
N GLY A 35 2.85 -18.03 -6.72
CA GLY A 35 2.01 -16.91 -7.15
C GLY A 35 1.67 -15.96 -6.00
N THR A 36 2.66 -15.62 -5.16
CA THR A 36 2.48 -14.78 -3.97
C THR A 36 3.77 -14.04 -3.62
N GLY A 37 3.71 -13.09 -2.67
CA GLY A 37 4.91 -12.41 -2.23
C GLY A 37 4.71 -11.53 -1.00
N VAL A 38 5.78 -10.84 -0.63
CA VAL A 38 5.88 -10.00 0.56
C VAL A 38 6.54 -8.67 0.19
N THR A 39 5.97 -7.59 0.66
CA THR A 39 6.56 -6.24 0.64
C THR A 39 6.82 -5.81 2.08
N THR A 40 8.04 -5.42 2.38
CA THR A 40 8.46 -4.93 3.70
C THR A 40 8.85 -3.46 3.59
N VAL A 41 8.40 -2.66 4.55
CA VAL A 41 8.87 -1.29 4.74
C VAL A 41 9.67 -1.26 6.04
N LEU A 42 10.94 -0.90 5.96
CA LEU A 42 11.81 -0.71 7.13
C LEU A 42 11.93 0.79 7.44
N PHE A 43 11.85 1.14 8.70
CA PHE A 43 12.11 2.50 9.16
C PHE A 43 13.54 2.59 9.73
N ASP A 44 14.22 3.72 9.53
CA ASP A 44 15.57 3.94 10.07
C ASP A 44 15.58 3.90 11.60
N GLU A 45 14.54 4.49 12.20
CA GLU A 45 14.33 4.62 13.65
C GLU A 45 12.92 4.14 14.02
N PRO A 46 12.66 3.76 15.28
CA PRO A 46 11.31 3.46 15.73
C PRO A 46 10.34 4.60 15.42
N THR A 47 9.36 4.33 14.56
CA THR A 47 8.52 5.35 13.93
C THR A 47 7.10 5.32 14.51
N VAL A 48 6.55 6.50 14.80
CA VAL A 48 5.16 6.64 15.24
C VAL A 48 4.23 6.13 14.15
N ALA A 49 3.36 5.20 14.50
CA ALA A 49 2.38 4.68 13.57
C ALA A 49 1.05 4.36 14.25
N SER A 50 -0.01 4.42 13.48
CA SER A 50 -1.32 3.90 13.86
C SER A 50 -2.02 3.32 12.62
N GLY A 51 -3.15 2.64 12.80
CA GLY A 51 -3.84 1.99 11.70
C GLY A 51 -5.36 2.06 11.84
N ALA A 52 -6.05 1.91 10.73
CA ALA A 52 -7.50 1.76 10.68
C ALA A 52 -7.87 0.58 9.77
N VAL A 53 -8.85 -0.18 10.21
CA VAL A 53 -9.46 -1.29 9.47
C VAL A 53 -10.90 -0.93 9.22
N LEU A 54 -11.27 -0.73 7.97
CA LEU A 54 -12.64 -0.34 7.58
C LEU A 54 -13.34 -1.39 6.71
N GLY A 55 -12.61 -2.36 6.15
CA GLY A 55 -13.19 -3.52 5.50
C GLY A 55 -13.74 -4.54 6.51
N GLY A 56 -14.69 -5.38 6.08
CA GLY A 56 -15.40 -6.33 6.96
C GLY A 56 -14.68 -7.68 7.19
N ALA A 57 -13.62 -7.99 6.42
CA ALA A 57 -12.91 -9.27 6.47
C ALA A 57 -11.38 -9.13 6.53
N PRO A 58 -10.84 -8.38 7.50
CA PRO A 58 -9.41 -8.14 7.61
C PRO A 58 -8.67 -9.35 8.20
N ALA A 59 -7.35 -9.43 7.90
CA ALA A 59 -6.42 -10.23 8.68
C ALA A 59 -5.12 -9.45 8.90
N ASN A 60 -4.77 -9.27 10.18
CA ASN A 60 -3.68 -8.44 10.62
C ASN A 60 -2.89 -9.13 11.73
N ARG A 61 -1.60 -8.74 11.88
CA ARG A 61 -0.75 -9.15 12.99
C ARG A 61 -0.23 -7.93 13.74
N ASP A 62 -0.14 -8.02 15.06
CA ASP A 62 0.37 -7.00 15.98
C ASP A 62 -0.34 -5.62 15.85
N PHE A 63 -1.56 -5.61 15.29
CA PHE A 63 -2.28 -4.39 14.95
C PHE A 63 -2.74 -3.62 16.20
N SER A 64 -2.97 -4.31 17.33
CA SER A 64 -3.26 -3.68 18.62
C SER A 64 -2.13 -2.78 19.14
N CYS A 65 -0.87 -3.03 18.73
CA CYS A 65 0.25 -2.15 19.04
C CYS A 65 0.12 -0.74 18.39
N LEU A 66 -0.72 -0.63 17.35
CA LEU A 66 -0.99 0.61 16.63
C LEU A 66 -2.08 1.48 17.27
N GLU A 67 -2.81 0.96 18.26
CA GLU A 67 -3.83 1.75 18.93
C GLU A 67 -3.21 2.93 19.71
N PRO A 68 -3.88 4.10 19.73
CA PRO A 68 -3.33 5.31 20.34
C PRO A 68 -2.98 5.20 21.82
N ASP A 69 -3.66 4.30 22.53
CA ASP A 69 -3.48 4.01 23.96
C ASP A 69 -2.48 2.89 24.24
N ALA A 70 -1.95 2.23 23.21
CA ALA A 70 -0.92 1.20 23.37
C ALA A 70 0.40 1.82 23.82
N ALA A 71 1.08 1.14 24.76
CA ALA A 71 2.31 1.62 25.39
C ALA A 71 3.54 1.63 24.46
N VAL A 72 3.51 0.88 23.35
CA VAL A 72 4.58 0.84 22.37
C VAL A 72 4.65 2.17 21.62
N PRO A 73 5.75 2.95 21.73
CA PRO A 73 5.80 4.31 21.19
C PRO A 73 5.96 4.37 19.67
N GLY A 74 6.54 3.32 19.05
CA GLY A 74 6.83 3.26 17.62
C GLY A 74 7.04 1.84 17.13
N ILE A 75 7.11 1.69 15.82
CA ILE A 75 7.31 0.43 15.11
C ILE A 75 8.62 0.42 14.34
N ASP A 76 9.20 -0.76 14.09
CA ASP A 76 10.46 -0.92 13.36
C ASP A 76 10.25 -1.16 11.86
N ALA A 77 9.12 -1.77 11.49
CA ALA A 77 8.78 -2.10 10.12
C ALA A 77 7.26 -2.28 9.94
N VAL A 78 6.81 -2.27 8.68
CA VAL A 78 5.46 -2.71 8.26
C VAL A 78 5.60 -3.79 7.21
N VAL A 79 4.75 -4.82 7.27
CA VAL A 79 4.70 -5.87 6.26
C VAL A 79 3.33 -5.88 5.58
N LEU A 80 3.36 -5.90 4.26
CA LEU A 80 2.19 -6.10 3.40
C LEU A 80 2.43 -7.37 2.58
N SER A 81 1.58 -8.40 2.71
CA SER A 81 1.85 -9.69 2.07
C SER A 81 0.61 -10.31 1.42
N GLY A 82 0.85 -11.24 0.50
CA GLY A 82 -0.14 -12.22 0.06
C GLY A 82 -0.39 -13.29 1.13
N GLY A 83 -1.08 -14.35 0.74
CA GLY A 83 -1.20 -15.60 1.51
C GLY A 83 -2.30 -15.66 2.56
N SER A 84 -3.14 -14.63 2.65
CA SER A 84 -4.19 -14.61 3.69
C SER A 84 -3.61 -14.88 5.09
N GLY A 85 -4.30 -15.62 5.94
CA GLY A 85 -3.81 -15.96 7.27
C GLY A 85 -2.44 -16.65 7.30
N PHE A 86 -2.06 -17.41 6.27
CA PHE A 86 -0.72 -18.01 6.16
C PHE A 86 0.37 -16.96 5.94
N GLY A 87 0.03 -15.88 5.23
CA GLY A 87 0.92 -14.75 4.98
C GLY A 87 1.37 -14.00 6.24
N LEU A 88 0.61 -14.13 7.35
CA LEU A 88 0.97 -13.50 8.63
C LEU A 88 2.32 -13.97 9.21
N ASP A 89 2.89 -15.06 8.69
CA ASP A 89 4.22 -15.53 9.09
C ASP A 89 5.36 -14.67 8.48
N ALA A 90 5.08 -13.83 7.49
CA ALA A 90 6.07 -12.96 6.86
C ALA A 90 6.72 -11.99 7.87
N ALA A 91 5.95 -11.41 8.79
CA ALA A 91 6.50 -10.55 9.83
C ALA A 91 7.51 -11.26 10.74
N SER A 92 7.40 -12.59 10.92
CA SER A 92 8.41 -13.37 11.67
C SER A 92 9.79 -13.38 10.97
N GLY A 93 9.80 -13.41 9.64
CA GLY A 93 11.03 -13.28 8.84
C GLY A 93 11.66 -11.89 8.98
N VAL A 94 10.85 -10.84 8.93
CA VAL A 94 11.32 -9.47 9.15
C VAL A 94 11.84 -9.25 10.57
N GLN A 95 11.16 -9.83 11.58
CA GLN A 95 11.63 -9.80 12.96
C GLN A 95 12.98 -10.50 13.11
N ALA A 96 13.22 -11.63 12.41
CA ALA A 96 14.51 -12.31 12.42
C ALA A 96 15.61 -11.42 11.84
N PHE A 97 15.38 -10.78 10.69
CA PHE A 97 16.31 -9.84 10.06
C PHE A 97 16.66 -8.66 10.99
N LEU A 98 15.65 -8.03 11.60
CA LEU A 98 15.86 -6.91 12.52
C LEU A 98 16.58 -7.32 13.79
N ARG A 99 16.32 -8.54 14.30
CA ARG A 99 17.02 -9.10 15.47
C ARG A 99 18.52 -9.29 15.22
N GLU A 100 18.91 -9.76 14.04
CA GLU A 100 20.31 -9.88 13.65
C GLU A 100 21.02 -8.52 13.68
N GLN A 101 20.31 -7.45 13.37
CA GLN A 101 20.78 -6.07 13.45
C GLN A 101 20.64 -5.44 14.85
N GLN A 102 20.23 -6.23 15.86
CA GLN A 102 19.99 -5.78 17.22
C GLN A 102 18.99 -4.61 17.32
N ARG A 103 18.01 -4.56 16.41
CA ARG A 103 16.92 -3.59 16.37
C ARG A 103 15.69 -4.10 17.12
N GLY A 104 14.84 -3.18 17.56
CA GLY A 104 13.58 -3.45 18.21
C GLY A 104 13.43 -2.74 19.56
N PHE A 105 12.22 -2.84 20.12
CA PHE A 105 11.88 -2.30 21.43
C PHE A 105 12.67 -2.99 22.53
N ALA A 106 13.37 -2.21 23.36
CA ALA A 106 14.22 -2.73 24.43
C ALA A 106 13.40 -3.20 25.65
N VAL A 107 13.59 -4.47 26.03
CA VAL A 107 13.02 -5.05 27.26
C VAL A 107 14.16 -5.69 28.05
N GLY A 108 14.65 -5.02 29.06
CA GLY A 108 15.84 -5.45 29.78
C GLY A 108 17.04 -5.61 28.85
N ARG A 109 17.56 -6.85 28.74
CA ARG A 109 18.73 -7.16 27.90
C ARG A 109 18.35 -7.59 26.47
N THR A 110 17.08 -7.70 26.17
CA THR A 110 16.61 -8.16 24.86
C THR A 110 15.97 -7.01 24.08
N ARG A 111 15.88 -7.21 22.77
CA ARG A 111 15.13 -6.34 21.85
C ARG A 111 14.09 -7.16 21.10
N VAL A 112 12.89 -6.61 21.00
CA VAL A 112 11.76 -7.24 20.31
C VAL A 112 11.31 -6.31 19.20
N PRO A 113 11.59 -6.65 17.92
CA PRO A 113 11.13 -5.84 16.80
C PRO A 113 9.59 -5.79 16.75
N ILE A 114 9.05 -4.59 16.60
CA ILE A 114 7.61 -4.36 16.46
C ILE A 114 7.30 -4.22 14.98
N VAL A 115 6.61 -5.24 14.43
CA VAL A 115 6.39 -5.41 13.00
C VAL A 115 4.91 -5.70 12.71
N PRO A 116 4.05 -4.68 12.72
CA PRO A 116 2.66 -4.87 12.33
C PRO A 116 2.55 -5.27 10.85
N GLN A 117 1.54 -6.09 10.55
CA GLN A 117 1.32 -6.65 9.23
C GLN A 117 -0.15 -6.63 8.84
N ALA A 118 -0.41 -6.41 7.55
CA ALA A 118 -1.69 -6.67 6.90
C ALA A 118 -1.49 -7.60 5.69
N ILE A 119 -2.52 -8.40 5.34
CA ILE A 119 -2.44 -9.38 4.25
C ILE A 119 -3.55 -9.19 3.22
N VAL A 120 -3.31 -9.70 2.01
CA VAL A 120 -4.33 -9.90 0.99
C VAL A 120 -4.56 -11.40 0.75
N PHE A 121 -5.74 -11.74 0.24
CA PHE A 121 -6.08 -13.10 -0.16
C PHE A 121 -5.74 -13.33 -1.63
N ASP A 122 -4.69 -14.11 -1.90
CA ASP A 122 -4.22 -14.48 -3.25
C ASP A 122 -4.12 -16.00 -3.47
N LEU A 123 -4.82 -16.78 -2.63
CA LEU A 123 -4.70 -18.24 -2.61
C LEU A 123 -5.37 -18.94 -3.81
N LEU A 124 -6.28 -18.27 -4.50
CA LEU A 124 -7.07 -18.85 -5.62
C LEU A 124 -6.66 -18.29 -6.99
N ASN A 125 -5.42 -17.84 -7.16
CA ASN A 125 -4.89 -17.27 -8.39
C ASN A 125 -4.19 -18.28 -9.32
N ASN A 126 -4.48 -19.56 -9.17
CA ASN A 126 -3.90 -20.68 -9.93
C ASN A 126 -2.38 -20.92 -9.77
N GLY A 127 -1.70 -20.22 -8.86
CA GLY A 127 -0.33 -20.57 -8.45
C GLY A 127 -0.30 -21.87 -7.63
N ASP A 128 0.85 -22.54 -7.60
CA ASP A 128 1.03 -23.79 -6.86
C ASP A 128 1.07 -23.52 -5.34
N LYS A 129 0.01 -23.89 -4.62
CA LYS A 129 -0.11 -23.74 -3.16
C LYS A 129 0.31 -25.00 -2.36
N GLU A 130 0.88 -26.00 -3.02
CA GLU A 130 1.33 -27.25 -2.39
C GLU A 130 2.70 -27.10 -1.73
N TRP A 131 2.83 -26.17 -0.79
CA TRP A 131 4.08 -25.89 -0.07
C TRP A 131 4.39 -26.82 1.11
N GLY A 132 3.54 -27.83 1.39
CA GLY A 132 3.72 -28.77 2.49
C GLY A 132 3.34 -28.17 3.85
N ARG A 133 4.14 -28.48 4.89
CA ARG A 133 3.81 -28.11 6.29
C ARG A 133 3.90 -26.60 6.55
N TYR A 134 4.89 -25.94 6.01
CA TYR A 134 5.17 -24.54 6.27
C TYR A 134 5.11 -23.70 4.98
N PRO A 135 4.32 -22.63 4.97
CA PRO A 135 4.24 -21.75 3.82
C PRO A 135 5.53 -20.90 3.69
N PRO A 136 5.84 -20.35 2.49
CA PRO A 136 7.12 -19.69 2.23
C PRO A 136 7.23 -18.27 2.82
N TYR A 137 6.21 -17.76 3.48
CA TYR A 137 6.10 -16.32 3.80
C TYR A 137 7.16 -15.83 4.77
N ARG A 138 7.63 -16.67 5.72
CA ARG A 138 8.72 -16.30 6.63
C ARG A 138 10.00 -16.00 5.87
N GLU A 139 10.39 -16.87 4.97
CA GLU A 139 11.58 -16.71 4.14
C GLU A 139 11.45 -15.53 3.17
N LEU A 140 10.25 -15.37 2.57
CA LEU A 140 9.96 -14.21 1.74
C LEU A 140 10.00 -12.90 2.53
N GLY A 141 9.52 -12.88 3.79
CA GLY A 141 9.62 -11.71 4.66
C GLY A 141 11.06 -11.32 4.99
N TYR A 142 11.92 -12.33 5.31
CA TYR A 142 13.33 -12.11 5.53
C TYR A 142 14.03 -11.58 4.25
N ALA A 143 13.76 -12.21 3.11
CA ALA A 143 14.32 -11.80 1.82
C ALA A 143 13.89 -10.38 1.43
N ALA A 144 12.61 -10.04 1.62
CA ALA A 144 12.10 -8.69 1.38
C ALA A 144 12.80 -7.65 2.26
N ALA A 145 12.95 -7.93 3.57
CA ALA A 145 13.66 -7.04 4.48
C ALA A 145 15.14 -6.85 4.07
N SER A 146 15.79 -7.92 3.61
CA SER A 146 17.18 -7.86 3.15
C SER A 146 17.37 -7.07 1.85
N ALA A 147 16.31 -6.95 1.04
CA ALA A 147 16.29 -6.25 -0.26
C ALA A 147 15.80 -4.81 -0.18
N CYS A 148 15.64 -4.24 1.03
CA CYS A 148 15.12 -2.88 1.19
C CYS A 148 16.02 -1.81 0.57
N SER A 149 15.43 -0.92 -0.22
CA SER A 149 16.07 0.17 -0.95
C SER A 149 15.15 1.39 -1.02
N GLU A 150 15.72 2.55 -1.38
CA GLU A 150 14.92 3.74 -1.70
C GLU A 150 14.25 3.66 -3.08
N GLU A 151 14.78 2.85 -3.99
CA GLU A 151 14.22 2.63 -5.32
C GLU A 151 13.70 1.20 -5.44
N PHE A 152 12.48 1.07 -5.98
CA PHE A 152 11.83 -0.22 -6.22
C PHE A 152 10.82 -0.10 -7.36
N ASP A 153 10.55 -1.21 -8.03
CA ASP A 153 9.58 -1.30 -9.11
C ASP A 153 8.15 -1.42 -8.58
N LEU A 154 7.15 -1.17 -9.45
CA LEU A 154 5.72 -1.30 -9.19
C LEU A 154 5.10 -2.47 -9.99
N GLY A 155 3.85 -2.79 -9.70
CA GLY A 155 3.07 -3.79 -10.42
C GLY A 155 3.19 -5.20 -9.85
N THR A 156 3.54 -6.19 -10.66
CA THR A 156 3.51 -7.62 -10.32
C THR A 156 4.79 -8.04 -9.58
N LEU A 157 4.92 -7.62 -8.32
CA LEU A 157 6.04 -7.99 -7.44
C LEU A 157 5.65 -7.87 -5.97
N GLY A 158 6.50 -8.39 -5.09
CA GLY A 158 6.28 -8.35 -3.65
C GLY A 158 4.90 -8.87 -3.27
N GLY A 159 4.27 -8.25 -2.28
CA GLY A 159 2.90 -8.58 -1.86
C GLY A 159 1.84 -8.38 -2.95
N GLY A 160 2.14 -7.60 -4.00
CA GLY A 160 1.30 -7.40 -5.18
C GLY A 160 1.40 -8.51 -6.23
N TYR A 161 2.33 -9.46 -6.08
CA TYR A 161 2.59 -10.48 -7.10
C TYR A 161 1.34 -11.29 -7.45
N GLY A 162 0.63 -11.81 -6.46
CA GLY A 162 -0.57 -12.62 -6.65
C GLY A 162 -1.89 -11.83 -6.67
N ALA A 163 -1.84 -10.52 -6.49
CA ALA A 163 -3.01 -9.67 -6.33
C ALA A 163 -3.81 -9.45 -7.63
N THR A 164 -5.14 -9.36 -7.53
CA THR A 164 -6.05 -9.10 -8.65
C THR A 164 -7.13 -8.09 -8.25
N THR A 165 -7.75 -7.41 -9.21
CA THR A 165 -9.02 -6.72 -9.04
C THR A 165 -10.16 -7.57 -9.59
N PHE A 166 -11.37 -7.03 -9.68
CA PHE A 166 -12.50 -7.74 -10.27
C PHE A 166 -12.22 -8.22 -11.72
N ASP A 167 -11.54 -7.43 -12.51
CA ASP A 167 -11.46 -7.57 -13.96
C ASP A 167 -10.04 -7.43 -14.54
N LEU A 168 -9.07 -7.13 -13.70
CA LEU A 168 -7.67 -6.91 -14.09
C LEU A 168 -6.69 -7.50 -13.07
N LYS A 169 -5.46 -7.69 -13.50
CA LYS A 169 -4.33 -7.92 -12.60
C LYS A 169 -4.18 -6.71 -11.67
N GLY A 170 -4.13 -6.98 -10.38
CA GLY A 170 -3.74 -6.01 -9.37
C GLY A 170 -2.22 -5.93 -9.20
N GLY A 171 -1.73 -5.22 -8.19
CA GLY A 171 -0.27 -5.11 -8.01
C GLY A 171 0.14 -4.25 -6.83
N LEU A 172 1.44 -4.05 -6.73
CA LEU A 172 2.08 -3.09 -5.84
C LEU A 172 2.07 -1.71 -6.48
N GLY A 173 1.52 -0.71 -5.79
CA GLY A 173 1.53 0.66 -6.24
C GLY A 173 2.12 1.61 -5.21
N SER A 174 2.66 2.73 -5.67
CA SER A 174 3.20 3.78 -4.82
C SER A 174 3.06 5.14 -5.50
N ALA A 175 2.88 6.18 -4.70
CA ALA A 175 2.88 7.58 -5.15
C ALA A 175 3.32 8.49 -4.00
N SER A 176 3.79 9.67 -4.32
CA SER A 176 4.15 10.70 -3.34
C SER A 176 3.73 12.09 -3.79
N ALA A 177 3.65 13.00 -2.84
CA ALA A 177 3.43 14.43 -3.08
C ALA A 177 4.01 15.25 -1.93
N VAL A 178 4.10 16.57 -2.14
CA VAL A 178 4.50 17.54 -1.11
C VAL A 178 3.31 18.46 -0.82
N THR A 179 2.97 18.64 0.45
CA THR A 179 1.95 19.59 0.88
C THR A 179 2.38 21.03 0.62
N SER A 180 1.46 21.99 0.61
CA SER A 180 1.79 23.42 0.48
C SER A 180 2.66 23.92 1.65
N SER A 181 2.54 23.30 2.81
CA SER A 181 3.39 23.53 3.99
C SER A 181 4.77 22.88 3.89
N GLY A 182 5.02 22.03 2.86
CA GLY A 182 6.32 21.42 2.58
C GLY A 182 6.56 20.07 3.27
N TYR A 183 5.53 19.41 3.82
CA TYR A 183 5.63 18.03 4.29
C TYR A 183 5.56 17.06 3.11
N VAL A 184 6.40 16.04 3.14
CA VAL A 184 6.34 14.95 2.17
C VAL A 184 5.31 13.92 2.64
N VAL A 185 4.47 13.47 1.71
CA VAL A 185 3.50 12.39 1.93
C VAL A 185 3.72 11.33 0.85
N GLY A 186 3.76 10.08 1.24
CA GLY A 186 3.86 8.96 0.31
C GLY A 186 2.88 7.84 0.68
N SER A 187 2.46 7.08 -0.33
CA SER A 187 1.59 5.91 -0.17
C SER A 187 2.19 4.70 -0.86
N LEU A 188 2.04 3.54 -0.23
CA LEU A 188 2.37 2.21 -0.76
C LEU A 188 1.16 1.32 -0.58
N VAL A 189 0.76 0.57 -1.61
CA VAL A 189 -0.48 -0.21 -1.58
C VAL A 189 -0.35 -1.53 -2.32
N ILE A 190 -0.96 -2.59 -1.78
CA ILE A 190 -1.24 -3.82 -2.50
C ILE A 190 -2.70 -3.78 -2.93
N VAL A 191 -2.95 -3.83 -4.25
CA VAL A 191 -4.29 -3.73 -4.83
C VAL A 191 -4.82 -5.12 -5.16
N ASN A 192 -5.59 -5.69 -4.22
CA ASN A 192 -6.30 -6.96 -4.39
C ASN A 192 -7.81 -6.77 -4.19
N ALA A 193 -8.38 -5.75 -4.81
CA ALA A 193 -9.71 -5.23 -4.55
C ALA A 193 -10.84 -6.18 -4.98
N ILE A 194 -11.96 -6.14 -4.26
CA ILE A 194 -13.19 -6.83 -4.66
C ILE A 194 -13.81 -6.23 -5.92
N GLY A 195 -13.65 -4.93 -6.11
CA GLY A 195 -14.18 -4.15 -7.21
C GLY A 195 -13.14 -3.85 -8.29
N SER A 196 -13.46 -2.90 -9.17
CA SER A 196 -12.65 -2.50 -10.32
C SER A 196 -12.00 -1.13 -10.11
N ALA A 197 -10.75 -1.00 -10.60
CA ALA A 197 -10.02 0.25 -10.64
C ALA A 197 -10.37 1.10 -11.88
N VAL A 198 -11.02 0.50 -12.89
CA VAL A 198 -11.38 1.16 -14.14
C VAL A 198 -12.88 1.43 -14.24
N ILE A 199 -13.26 2.38 -15.09
CA ILE A 199 -14.64 2.83 -15.29
C ILE A 199 -15.33 1.92 -16.32
N GLY A 200 -16.27 1.12 -15.87
CA GLY A 200 -16.97 0.14 -16.71
C GLY A 200 -16.00 -0.91 -17.26
N SER A 201 -16.05 -1.18 -18.56
CA SER A 201 -15.11 -2.07 -19.27
C SER A 201 -14.04 -1.32 -20.06
N GLY A 202 -13.90 0.00 -19.82
CA GLY A 202 -12.98 0.87 -20.55
C GLY A 202 -11.62 1.02 -19.86
N PRO A 203 -10.71 1.79 -20.48
CA PRO A 203 -9.35 1.97 -19.98
C PRO A 203 -9.22 3.05 -18.89
N HIS A 204 -10.22 3.89 -18.70
CA HIS A 204 -10.16 5.04 -17.79
C HIS A 204 -10.20 4.62 -16.33
N PHE A 205 -9.26 5.09 -15.52
CA PHE A 205 -9.24 4.84 -14.09
C PHE A 205 -10.23 5.72 -13.33
N TRP A 206 -10.81 5.20 -12.24
CA TRP A 206 -11.59 6.03 -11.31
C TRP A 206 -10.75 7.13 -10.67
N ALA A 207 -9.45 6.88 -10.48
CA ALA A 207 -8.50 7.84 -9.94
C ALA A 207 -8.06 8.93 -10.93
N ALA A 208 -8.53 8.94 -12.18
CA ALA A 208 -8.09 9.89 -13.21
C ALA A 208 -8.10 11.37 -12.79
N PRO A 209 -9.05 11.88 -11.96
CA PRO A 209 -9.01 13.28 -11.50
C PRO A 209 -7.79 13.63 -10.63
N PHE A 210 -7.06 12.64 -10.13
CA PHE A 210 -5.90 12.82 -9.23
C PHE A 210 -4.56 12.52 -9.91
N GLU A 211 -4.58 12.12 -11.19
CA GLU A 211 -3.37 11.77 -11.95
C GLU A 211 -2.42 12.97 -12.07
N GLU A 212 -1.15 12.76 -11.79
CA GLU A 212 -0.10 13.74 -12.01
C GLU A 212 0.74 13.31 -13.22
N GLY A 213 0.80 14.19 -14.23
CA GLY A 213 1.41 13.84 -15.51
C GLY A 213 0.64 12.71 -16.21
N GLU A 214 1.34 11.65 -16.63
CA GLU A 214 0.79 10.48 -17.31
C GLU A 214 1.14 9.19 -16.56
N GLU A 215 1.19 9.25 -15.22
CA GLU A 215 1.72 8.18 -14.35
C GLU A 215 0.93 6.87 -14.37
N PHE A 216 -0.30 6.90 -14.92
CA PHE A 216 -1.11 5.72 -15.25
C PHE A 216 -1.87 5.90 -16.57
N GLY A 217 -1.22 6.52 -17.55
CA GLY A 217 -1.61 6.53 -18.96
C GLY A 217 -2.18 7.83 -19.50
N GLY A 218 -2.44 8.84 -18.66
CA GLY A 218 -2.84 10.19 -19.11
C GLY A 218 -4.19 10.27 -19.82
N LEU A 219 -5.05 9.24 -19.72
CA LEU A 219 -6.31 9.19 -20.48
C LEU A 219 -7.41 10.09 -19.92
N GLY A 220 -7.26 10.55 -18.68
CA GLY A 220 -8.27 11.34 -17.98
C GLY A 220 -9.59 10.60 -17.78
N MET A 221 -10.66 11.34 -17.53
CA MET A 221 -12.02 10.80 -17.41
C MET A 221 -12.66 10.60 -18.79
N PRO A 222 -13.54 9.58 -18.97
CA PRO A 222 -14.32 9.47 -20.19
C PRO A 222 -15.25 10.70 -20.33
N GLN A 223 -15.57 11.09 -21.57
CA GLN A 223 -16.45 12.23 -21.83
C GLN A 223 -17.79 12.16 -21.08
N ARG A 224 -18.29 10.96 -20.83
CA ARG A 224 -19.52 10.70 -20.09
C ARG A 224 -19.46 9.37 -19.36
N VAL A 225 -19.77 9.40 -18.07
CA VAL A 225 -19.97 8.19 -17.25
C VAL A 225 -21.45 7.83 -17.24
N THR A 226 -21.84 6.77 -17.94
CA THR A 226 -23.21 6.30 -18.03
C THR A 226 -23.62 5.46 -16.81
N PRO A 227 -24.93 5.22 -16.55
CA PRO A 227 -25.36 4.29 -15.51
C PRO A 227 -24.79 2.88 -15.68
N ALA A 228 -24.68 2.37 -16.92
CA ALA A 228 -24.08 1.05 -17.20
C ALA A 228 -22.60 0.97 -16.80
N MET A 229 -21.82 2.03 -17.03
CA MET A 229 -20.40 2.09 -16.62
C MET A 229 -20.22 2.16 -15.09
N ARG A 230 -21.27 2.53 -14.35
CA ARG A 230 -21.30 2.56 -12.89
C ARG A 230 -21.89 1.28 -12.29
N SER A 231 -22.28 0.30 -13.12
CA SER A 231 -22.74 -0.99 -12.61
C SER A 231 -21.69 -1.63 -11.73
N ILE A 232 -22.14 -2.36 -10.72
CA ILE A 232 -21.26 -3.00 -9.76
C ILE A 232 -20.84 -4.34 -10.33
N GLY A 233 -19.55 -4.44 -10.69
CA GLY A 233 -18.88 -5.70 -10.88
C GLY A 233 -18.06 -6.02 -9.62
N TRP A 234 -18.07 -7.27 -9.18
CA TRP A 234 -17.31 -7.72 -8.02
C TRP A 234 -16.88 -9.17 -8.17
N LYS A 235 -15.77 -9.55 -7.53
CA LYS A 235 -15.32 -10.93 -7.48
C LYS A 235 -16.40 -11.78 -6.85
N GLY A 236 -16.95 -12.74 -7.60
CA GLY A 236 -18.01 -13.63 -7.14
C GLY A 236 -17.50 -14.78 -6.28
N GLY A 237 -18.41 -15.42 -5.51
CA GLY A 237 -18.11 -16.59 -4.70
C GLY A 237 -17.39 -16.27 -3.37
N PRO A 238 -16.69 -17.26 -2.78
CA PRO A 238 -16.04 -17.11 -1.47
C PRO A 238 -14.71 -16.34 -1.52
N GLN A 239 -14.41 -15.64 -2.61
CA GLN A 239 -13.16 -14.90 -2.75
C GLN A 239 -13.16 -13.67 -1.84
N LEU A 240 -12.36 -13.75 -0.79
CA LEU A 240 -12.00 -12.59 0.02
C LEU A 240 -11.10 -11.66 -0.77
N SER A 241 -11.29 -10.38 -0.61
CA SER A 241 -10.51 -9.34 -1.26
C SER A 241 -9.98 -8.38 -0.22
N THR A 242 -8.99 -7.59 -0.55
CA THR A 242 -8.39 -6.68 0.42
C THR A 242 -7.52 -5.67 -0.31
N THR A 243 -7.68 -4.39 0.01
CA THR A 243 -6.71 -3.36 -0.33
C THR A 243 -5.97 -2.96 0.94
N ILE A 244 -4.68 -3.26 1.01
CA ILE A 244 -3.85 -2.93 2.18
C ILE A 244 -2.84 -1.86 1.82
N ALA A 245 -2.70 -0.84 2.67
CA ALA A 245 -1.84 0.29 2.38
C ALA A 245 -1.07 0.79 3.60
N LEU A 246 0.10 1.37 3.32
CA LEU A 246 0.83 2.25 4.21
C LEU A 246 0.83 3.66 3.62
N VAL A 247 0.46 4.64 4.44
CA VAL A 247 0.68 6.06 4.15
C VAL A 247 1.74 6.57 5.11
N ALA A 248 2.75 7.24 4.60
CA ALA A 248 3.83 7.81 5.40
C ALA A 248 3.94 9.32 5.22
N THR A 249 4.45 10.02 6.24
CA THR A 249 4.82 11.43 6.17
C THR A 249 6.05 11.71 7.02
N ASP A 250 6.79 12.74 6.66
CA ASP A 250 7.90 13.27 7.46
C ASP A 250 7.45 14.24 8.58
N ALA A 251 6.16 14.58 8.63
CA ALA A 251 5.58 15.37 9.71
C ALA A 251 5.68 14.64 11.07
N ALA A 252 5.89 15.36 12.14
CA ALA A 252 5.85 14.83 13.50
C ALA A 252 4.40 14.73 13.99
N LEU A 253 3.89 13.50 14.11
CA LEU A 253 2.53 13.22 14.56
C LEU A 253 2.52 12.43 15.87
N THR A 254 1.47 12.61 16.65
CA THR A 254 1.10 11.67 17.72
C THR A 254 0.44 10.42 17.13
N LYS A 255 0.37 9.31 17.88
CA LYS A 255 -0.37 8.11 17.45
C LYS A 255 -1.85 8.40 17.14
N ALA A 256 -2.49 9.29 17.91
CA ALA A 256 -3.88 9.70 17.66
C ALA A 256 -4.04 10.46 16.33
N GLN A 257 -3.10 11.34 15.99
CA GLN A 257 -3.06 12.04 14.73
C GLN A 257 -2.76 11.07 13.56
N ALA A 258 -1.84 10.13 13.74
CA ALA A 258 -1.58 9.06 12.77
C ALA A 258 -2.82 8.17 12.56
N LYS A 259 -3.57 7.83 13.63
CA LYS A 259 -4.86 7.12 13.52
C LYS A 259 -5.84 7.91 12.65
N ARG A 260 -5.95 9.21 12.88
CA ARG A 260 -6.83 10.09 12.09
C ARG A 260 -6.40 10.18 10.64
N LEU A 261 -5.08 10.21 10.37
CA LEU A 261 -4.51 10.19 9.01
C LEU A 261 -4.86 8.88 8.29
N ALA A 262 -4.71 7.71 8.97
CA ALA A 262 -5.07 6.41 8.41
C ALA A 262 -6.56 6.34 8.03
N ILE A 263 -7.45 6.84 8.89
CA ILE A 263 -8.90 6.91 8.62
C ILE A 263 -9.18 7.80 7.40
N ALA A 264 -8.58 8.99 7.33
CA ALA A 264 -8.79 9.91 6.23
C ALA A 264 -8.25 9.35 4.89
N ALA A 265 -7.10 8.69 4.91
CA ALA A 265 -6.49 8.08 3.72
C ALA A 265 -7.37 7.00 3.08
N HIS A 266 -8.24 6.30 3.82
CA HIS A 266 -9.21 5.36 3.25
C HIS A 266 -10.11 5.97 2.19
N THR A 267 -10.35 7.28 2.21
CA THR A 267 -11.10 7.95 1.15
C THR A 267 -10.41 7.82 -0.21
N GLY A 268 -9.07 7.63 -0.23
CA GLY A 268 -8.31 7.35 -1.44
C GLY A 268 -8.67 6.01 -2.08
N ILE A 269 -8.99 4.98 -1.27
CA ILE A 269 -9.50 3.71 -1.79
C ILE A 269 -10.83 3.94 -2.54
N ALA A 270 -11.75 4.68 -1.94
CA ALA A 270 -13.05 4.99 -2.56
C ALA A 270 -12.95 5.91 -3.80
N LYS A 271 -11.88 6.70 -3.92
CA LYS A 271 -11.59 7.52 -5.12
C LYS A 271 -11.11 6.66 -6.30
N ALA A 272 -10.44 5.54 -6.02
CA ALA A 272 -9.75 4.73 -7.02
C ALA A 272 -10.44 3.40 -7.35
N LEU A 273 -11.33 2.92 -6.49
CA LEU A 273 -11.97 1.61 -6.63
C LEU A 273 -13.49 1.72 -6.61
N ARG A 274 -14.12 1.09 -7.58
CA ARG A 274 -15.58 0.89 -7.59
C ARG A 274 -15.90 -0.41 -6.87
N LEU A 275 -16.38 -0.33 -5.75
CA LEU A 275 -16.48 -1.02 -4.47
C LEU A 275 -15.19 -0.86 -3.66
N ALA A 276 -15.35 -0.29 -2.48
CA ALA A 276 -14.38 -0.16 -1.42
C ALA A 276 -15.08 -0.43 -0.08
N LEU A 277 -14.34 -0.89 0.91
CA LEU A 277 -14.80 -1.09 2.28
C LEU A 277 -15.99 -2.07 2.39
N ALA A 278 -16.07 -3.05 1.50
CA ALA A 278 -17.16 -4.01 1.45
C ALA A 278 -17.08 -5.05 2.58
N LEU A 279 -18.17 -5.78 2.81
CA LEU A 279 -18.26 -6.81 3.86
C LEU A 279 -17.17 -7.88 3.74
N TYR A 280 -16.85 -8.29 2.51
CA TYR A 280 -15.81 -9.31 2.21
C TYR A 280 -14.49 -8.70 1.76
N ASP A 281 -14.30 -7.39 1.95
CA ASP A 281 -13.03 -6.69 1.78
C ASP A 281 -12.32 -6.59 3.13
N GLY A 282 -10.99 -6.63 3.11
CA GLY A 282 -10.17 -6.46 4.32
C GLY A 282 -9.46 -5.10 4.38
N ASP A 283 -10.01 -4.08 3.72
CA ASP A 283 -9.36 -2.79 3.51
C ASP A 283 -8.78 -2.21 4.79
N THR A 284 -7.46 -2.05 4.78
CA THR A 284 -6.66 -1.66 5.93
C THR A 284 -5.64 -0.60 5.51
N VAL A 285 -5.58 0.49 6.24
CA VAL A 285 -4.54 1.53 6.07
C VAL A 285 -3.78 1.71 7.37
N ILE A 286 -2.45 1.61 7.28
CA ILE A 286 -1.52 2.02 8.32
C ILE A 286 -1.00 3.42 7.96
N ALA A 287 -0.89 4.32 8.92
CA ALA A 287 -0.23 5.61 8.76
C ALA A 287 1.00 5.69 9.65
N ALA A 288 2.13 6.11 9.09
CA ALA A 288 3.40 6.26 9.78
C ALA A 288 3.94 7.70 9.65
N ALA A 289 4.56 8.20 10.71
CA ALA A 289 5.12 9.53 10.77
C ALA A 289 6.58 9.47 11.21
N THR A 290 7.52 9.77 10.31
CA THR A 290 8.97 9.69 10.62
C THR A 290 9.46 10.85 11.48
N GLY A 291 8.62 11.88 11.67
CA GLY A 291 8.87 12.93 12.68
C GLY A 291 10.00 13.91 12.35
N ARG A 292 10.38 14.01 11.09
CA ARG A 292 11.50 14.89 10.64
C ARG A 292 11.15 16.38 10.68
N GLN A 293 9.86 16.72 10.61
CA GLN A 293 9.37 18.10 10.59
C GLN A 293 8.24 18.30 11.60
N ALA A 294 8.40 19.25 12.53
CA ALA A 294 7.34 19.66 13.44
C ALA A 294 6.18 20.32 12.68
N LEU A 295 4.94 20.11 13.13
CA LEU A 295 3.78 20.83 12.59
C LEU A 295 3.92 22.32 12.90
N ARG A 296 3.60 23.18 11.91
CA ARG A 296 3.62 24.65 12.04
C ARG A 296 2.28 25.18 12.53
N ASN A 297 1.21 24.65 11.94
CA ASN A 297 -0.16 24.92 12.35
C ASN A 297 -0.90 23.59 12.37
N GLU A 298 -1.03 23.00 13.57
CA GLU A 298 -1.52 21.65 13.74
C GLU A 298 -2.83 21.38 12.98
N ALA A 299 -3.83 22.25 13.11
CA ALA A 299 -5.13 22.04 12.50
C ALA A 299 -5.07 22.09 10.97
N VAL A 300 -4.39 23.10 10.42
CA VAL A 300 -4.28 23.30 8.96
C VAL A 300 -3.41 22.20 8.34
N ASP A 301 -2.27 21.91 8.96
CA ASP A 301 -1.33 20.91 8.45
C ASP A 301 -1.96 19.50 8.44
N LEU A 302 -2.73 19.14 9.49
CA LEU A 302 -3.43 17.86 9.55
C LEU A 302 -4.53 17.74 8.48
N ILE A 303 -5.25 18.82 8.19
CA ILE A 303 -6.26 18.83 7.12
C ILE A 303 -5.58 18.60 5.76
N GLU A 304 -4.48 19.30 5.50
CA GLU A 304 -3.74 19.18 4.25
C GLU A 304 -3.08 17.81 4.09
N LEU A 305 -2.42 17.30 5.14
CA LEU A 305 -1.85 15.96 5.18
C LEU A 305 -2.91 14.89 4.87
N ALA A 306 -4.12 15.01 5.42
CA ALA A 306 -5.21 14.08 5.20
C ALA A 306 -5.69 14.08 3.72
N ALA A 307 -5.81 15.25 3.11
CA ALA A 307 -6.20 15.39 1.71
C ALA A 307 -5.14 14.80 0.78
N VAL A 308 -3.87 15.20 0.96
CA VAL A 308 -2.75 14.72 0.13
C VAL A 308 -2.53 13.22 0.30
N ALA A 309 -2.66 12.67 1.51
CA ALA A 309 -2.58 11.23 1.76
C ALA A 309 -3.65 10.43 1.01
N SER A 310 -4.88 10.95 0.98
CA SER A 310 -5.99 10.36 0.23
C SER A 310 -5.70 10.37 -1.29
N ASP A 311 -5.19 11.47 -1.82
CA ASP A 311 -4.88 11.61 -3.25
C ASP A 311 -3.68 10.72 -3.64
N CYS A 312 -2.61 10.70 -2.84
CA CYS A 312 -1.48 9.79 -3.04
C CYS A 312 -1.92 8.32 -3.02
N LEU A 313 -2.84 7.93 -2.12
CA LEU A 313 -3.33 6.55 -2.08
C LEU A 313 -4.17 6.21 -3.33
N ALA A 314 -4.99 7.13 -3.81
CA ALA A 314 -5.76 6.92 -5.03
C ALA A 314 -4.83 6.75 -6.26
N ARG A 315 -3.81 7.60 -6.38
CA ARG A 315 -2.78 7.51 -7.43
C ARG A 315 -2.00 6.19 -7.33
N ALA A 316 -1.56 5.81 -6.14
CA ALA A 316 -0.84 4.57 -5.90
C ALA A 316 -1.67 3.34 -6.33
N ILE A 317 -2.98 3.31 -6.04
CA ILE A 317 -3.88 2.23 -6.47
C ILE A 317 -3.91 2.13 -8.01
N ALA A 318 -4.13 3.24 -8.71
CA ALA A 318 -4.16 3.26 -10.17
C ALA A 318 -2.81 2.81 -10.77
N ARG A 319 -1.68 3.31 -10.24
CA ARG A 319 -0.33 2.91 -10.68
C ARG A 319 -0.06 1.43 -10.44
N GLY A 320 -0.49 0.87 -9.32
CA GLY A 320 -0.33 -0.55 -9.02
C GLY A 320 -1.03 -1.47 -10.04
N VAL A 321 -2.20 -1.08 -10.54
CA VAL A 321 -2.93 -1.78 -11.61
C VAL A 321 -2.32 -1.51 -12.98
N TYR A 322 -1.93 -0.27 -13.26
CA TYR A 322 -1.35 0.15 -14.53
C TYR A 322 0.00 -0.51 -14.81
N GLU A 323 0.87 -0.62 -13.80
CA GLU A 323 2.20 -1.22 -13.92
C GLU A 323 2.20 -2.76 -13.80
N ALA A 324 1.05 -3.36 -13.47
CA ALA A 324 0.95 -4.80 -13.35
C ALA A 324 1.18 -5.51 -14.70
N THR A 325 1.81 -6.67 -14.62
CA THR A 325 1.96 -7.64 -15.74
C THR A 325 1.14 -8.89 -15.45
N ALA A 326 0.52 -9.48 -16.48
CA ALA A 326 -0.32 -10.65 -16.31
C ALA A 326 0.48 -11.87 -15.83
N LEU A 327 -0.15 -12.72 -15.02
CA LEU A 327 0.42 -14.01 -14.63
C LEU A 327 0.10 -15.05 -15.73
N PRO A 328 1.06 -15.88 -16.14
CA PRO A 328 0.87 -16.80 -17.25
C PRO A 328 -0.18 -17.89 -16.99
N TYR A 329 -0.49 -18.14 -15.75
CA TYR A 329 -1.46 -19.14 -15.28
C TYR A 329 -2.80 -18.54 -14.80
N ASP A 330 -2.98 -17.21 -14.90
CA ASP A 330 -4.23 -16.52 -14.54
C ASP A 330 -4.79 -15.69 -15.71
N PRO A 331 -5.37 -16.34 -16.73
CA PRO A 331 -5.92 -15.65 -17.89
C PRO A 331 -7.19 -14.85 -17.60
N ALA A 332 -7.81 -15.04 -16.43
CA ALA A 332 -9.03 -14.32 -16.04
C ALA A 332 -8.74 -12.85 -15.66
N HIS A 333 -7.51 -12.54 -15.26
CA HIS A 333 -7.11 -11.21 -14.83
C HIS A 333 -5.95 -10.69 -15.71
N PRO A 334 -6.24 -10.20 -16.94
CA PRO A 334 -5.23 -9.62 -17.82
C PRO A 334 -4.64 -8.36 -17.20
N ALA A 335 -3.40 -8.02 -17.58
CA ALA A 335 -2.85 -6.72 -17.24
C ALA A 335 -3.60 -5.61 -17.98
N TRP A 336 -3.64 -4.41 -17.37
CA TRP A 336 -4.28 -3.24 -18.00
C TRP A 336 -3.65 -2.94 -19.38
N LYS A 337 -2.32 -2.97 -19.47
CA LYS A 337 -1.56 -2.70 -20.69
C LYS A 337 -1.85 -3.73 -21.79
N ASP A 338 -2.08 -5.00 -21.44
CA ASP A 338 -2.41 -6.05 -22.40
C ASP A 338 -3.85 -5.92 -22.93
N LYS A 339 -4.78 -5.52 -22.03
CA LYS A 339 -6.21 -5.41 -22.37
C LYS A 339 -6.52 -4.16 -23.20
N PHE A 340 -5.79 -3.06 -22.96
CA PHE A 340 -6.13 -1.74 -23.51
C PHE A 340 -5.03 -1.12 -24.40
N ALA A 341 -3.88 -1.76 -24.58
CA ALA A 341 -2.88 -1.30 -25.55
C ALA A 341 -3.21 -1.84 -26.95
N PRO A 342 -3.00 -1.06 -28.04
CA PRO A 342 -2.58 0.32 -28.06
C PRO A 342 -3.74 1.27 -28.36
N ILE A 343 -4.23 1.96 -27.37
CA ILE A 343 -5.06 3.16 -27.62
C ILE A 343 -4.06 4.33 -27.69
N ARG A 344 -3.34 4.41 -28.81
CA ARG A 344 -2.57 5.59 -29.20
C ARG A 344 -3.26 6.29 -30.35
#